data_5f0aa4ed038220b8622557735492d41d
#
_entry.id   5f0aa4ed038220b8622557735492d41d
#
_cell.length_a   1.000
_cell.length_b   1.000
_cell.length_c   1.000
_cell.angle_alpha   90.00
_cell.angle_beta   90.00
_cell.angle_gamma   90.00
#
_symmetry.space_group_name_H-M   'P 1'
#
loop_
_entity.id
_entity.type
_entity.pdbx_description
1 polymer ?
#
loop_
_entity_poly.entity_id
_entity_poly.type
_entity_poly.pdbx_seq_one_letter_code
_entity_poly.pdbx_strand_id
1 'polypeptide(L)'
;MSHLFRHFPREVDMRKRKVVHSMEELQRYVKATNGADNITTTVYGFRELKGTGKRGEYSTAIVPHFVMDLDYERAKGNRNDRDAGNRCLHEAEILHQHLKGNGVRHAMWFTGGGV
;
A
#
# COMPACT_ATOMS: atom_id res chain seq x y z
N MET A 1 3.90 -10.94 5.22
CA MET A 1 4.13 -9.47 5.13
C MET A 1 5.51 -9.11 4.60
N SER A 2 6.58 -9.77 5.05
CA SER A 2 7.95 -9.45 4.61
C SER A 2 8.17 -9.51 3.09
N HIS A 3 7.48 -10.39 2.39
CA HIS A 3 7.61 -10.53 0.94
C HIS A 3 7.02 -9.37 0.11
N LEU A 4 6.16 -8.55 0.71
CA LEU A 4 5.61 -7.37 0.04
C LEU A 4 6.64 -6.24 -0.10
N PHE A 5 7.65 -6.24 0.74
CA PHE A 5 8.63 -5.16 0.82
C PHE A 5 10.06 -5.63 0.52
N ARG A 6 10.20 -6.64 -0.34
CA ARG A 6 11.50 -7.22 -0.68
C ARG A 6 12.35 -6.39 -1.62
N HIS A 7 11.69 -5.58 -2.45
CA HIS A 7 12.37 -4.90 -3.54
C HIS A 7 12.74 -3.47 -3.16
N PHE A 8 13.97 -3.13 -3.40
CA PHE A 8 14.55 -1.82 -3.16
C PHE A 8 15.31 -1.35 -4.41
N PRO A 9 15.57 -0.05 -4.56
CA PRO A 9 15.15 1.01 -3.67
C PRO A 9 13.65 1.29 -3.69
N ARG A 10 13.16 1.94 -2.64
CA ARG A 10 11.79 2.44 -2.54
C ARG A 10 11.74 3.78 -1.82
N GLU A 11 10.68 4.53 -2.06
CA GLU A 11 10.47 5.79 -1.37
C GLU A 11 9.67 5.55 -0.08
N VAL A 12 10.13 6.18 0.99
CA VAL A 12 9.47 6.17 2.30
C VAL A 12 9.22 7.61 2.69
N ASP A 13 8.08 7.85 3.34
CA ASP A 13 7.64 9.19 3.69
C ASP A 13 7.54 10.10 2.45
N MET A 14 6.44 9.97 1.75
CA MET A 14 6.21 10.64 0.47
C MET A 14 6.33 12.17 0.53
N ARG A 15 6.13 12.77 1.69
CA ARG A 15 6.31 14.20 1.87
C ARG A 15 7.79 14.61 1.85
N LYS A 16 8.63 13.81 2.48
CA LYS A 16 10.10 14.04 2.56
C LYS A 16 10.86 13.37 1.42
N ARG A 17 10.20 12.43 0.71
CA ARG A 17 10.79 11.69 -0.42
C ARG A 17 12.09 11.00 -0.04
N LYS A 18 12.11 10.39 1.13
CA LYS A 18 13.24 9.61 1.61
C LYS A 18 13.36 8.30 0.82
N VAL A 19 14.50 8.08 0.20
CA VAL A 19 14.79 6.83 -0.50
C VAL A 19 15.54 5.89 0.44
N VAL A 20 15.11 4.64 0.51
CA VAL A 20 15.79 3.58 1.25
C VAL A 20 16.17 2.46 0.29
N HIS A 21 17.34 1.86 0.50
CA HIS A 21 17.95 0.89 -0.40
C HIS A 21 17.97 -0.53 0.16
N SER A 22 17.54 -0.72 1.40
CA SER A 22 17.51 -2.03 2.04
C SER A 22 16.41 -2.11 3.11
N MET A 23 16.09 -3.34 3.51
CA MET A 23 15.16 -3.58 4.61
C MET A 23 15.70 -2.99 5.92
N GLU A 24 16.99 -3.05 6.15
CA GLU A 24 17.64 -2.52 7.34
C GLU A 24 17.51 -0.98 7.40
N GLU A 25 17.68 -0.30 6.29
CA GLU A 25 17.44 1.15 6.20
C GLU A 25 15.99 1.50 6.47
N LEU A 26 15.05 0.74 5.90
CA LEU A 26 13.62 0.92 6.12
C LEU A 26 13.27 0.76 7.60
N GLN A 27 13.71 -0.31 8.22
CA GLN A 27 13.46 -0.59 9.63
C GLN A 27 14.05 0.49 10.54
N ARG A 28 15.25 0.94 10.23
CA ARG A 28 15.91 2.02 10.98
C ARG A 28 15.13 3.33 10.88
N TYR A 29 14.67 3.67 9.69
CA TYR A 29 13.86 4.87 9.48
C TYR A 29 12.52 4.80 10.23
N VAL A 30 11.81 3.69 10.10
CA VAL A 30 10.54 3.47 10.80
C VAL A 30 10.73 3.55 12.31
N LYS A 31 11.75 2.91 12.84
CA LYS A 31 12.05 2.92 14.28
C LYS A 31 12.37 4.33 14.79
N ALA A 32 13.11 5.12 14.02
CA ALA A 32 13.48 6.49 14.39
C ALA A 32 12.29 7.47 14.35
N THR A 33 11.32 7.24 13.47
CA THR A 33 10.19 8.16 13.24
C THR A 33 8.86 7.67 13.80
N ASN A 34 8.80 6.43 14.29
CA ASN A 34 7.59 5.84 14.82
C ASN A 34 7.03 6.64 16.01
N GLY A 35 5.75 6.97 15.95
CA GLY A 35 5.06 7.77 16.96
C GLY A 35 5.23 9.29 16.81
N ALA A 36 6.16 9.75 15.98
CA ALA A 36 6.38 11.18 15.71
C ALA A 36 5.62 11.67 14.48
N ASP A 37 5.43 10.80 13.49
CA ASP A 37 4.77 11.14 12.22
C ASP A 37 4.16 9.91 11.56
N ASN A 38 3.24 10.15 10.61
CA ASN A 38 2.73 9.11 9.75
C ASN A 38 3.76 8.76 8.68
N ILE A 39 4.08 7.48 8.60
CA ILE A 39 5.05 6.97 7.63
C ILE A 39 4.29 6.30 6.50
N THR A 40 4.61 6.68 5.27
CA THR A 40 4.11 6.05 4.05
C THR A 40 5.25 5.41 3.29
N THR A 41 4.97 4.40 2.51
CA THR A 41 5.95 3.80 1.60
C THR A 41 5.30 3.50 0.26
N THR A 42 6.09 3.50 -0.80
CA THR A 42 5.62 3.02 -2.10
C THR A 42 5.27 1.54 -2.00
N VAL A 43 4.23 1.13 -2.72
CA VAL A 43 3.78 -0.27 -2.76
C VAL A 43 4.86 -1.16 -3.33
N TYR A 44 5.53 -0.69 -4.39
CA TYR A 44 6.58 -1.43 -5.09
C TYR A 44 7.96 -0.83 -4.84
N GLY A 45 8.99 -1.65 -5.02
CA GLY A 45 10.34 -1.17 -5.23
C GLY A 45 10.56 -0.79 -6.68
N PHE A 46 11.71 -0.19 -6.97
CA PHE A 46 12.09 0.27 -8.30
C PHE A 46 13.48 -0.25 -8.66
N ARG A 47 13.80 -0.27 -9.95
CA ARG A 47 15.16 -0.61 -10.39
C ARG A 47 16.17 0.44 -9.97
N GLU A 48 15.77 1.69 -10.08
CA GLU A 48 16.55 2.85 -9.67
C GLU A 48 15.60 3.92 -9.12
N LEU A 49 16.01 4.62 -8.09
CA LEU A 49 15.22 5.70 -7.52
C LEU A 49 16.15 6.77 -6.99
N LYS A 50 16.07 7.95 -7.59
CA LYS A 50 16.84 9.13 -7.17
C LYS A 50 16.05 9.90 -6.13
N GLY A 51 16.66 10.16 -4.96
CA GLY A 51 16.02 10.80 -3.82
C GLY A 51 15.60 12.27 -4.02
N THR A 52 15.99 12.90 -5.14
CA THR A 52 15.73 14.31 -5.44
C THR A 52 14.93 14.54 -6.71
N GLY A 53 14.44 13.48 -7.36
CA GLY A 53 13.67 13.59 -8.60
C GLY A 53 12.28 14.22 -8.41
N LYS A 54 11.67 14.71 -9.49
CA LYS A 54 10.27 15.08 -9.51
C LYS A 54 9.41 13.82 -9.49
N ARG A 55 8.17 13.91 -8.99
CA ARG A 55 7.21 12.81 -9.15
C ARG A 55 7.11 12.43 -10.64
N GLY A 56 7.29 11.16 -10.93
CA GLY A 56 7.33 10.64 -12.30
C GLY A 56 8.71 10.34 -12.86
N GLU A 57 9.78 10.71 -12.17
CA GLU A 57 11.15 10.33 -12.53
C GLU A 57 11.58 8.98 -11.92
N TYR A 58 10.60 8.13 -11.63
CA TYR A 58 10.85 6.79 -11.16
C TYR A 58 11.26 5.88 -12.34
N SER A 59 12.26 5.05 -12.11
CA SER A 59 12.57 3.97 -13.04
C SER A 59 11.47 2.91 -13.04
N THR A 60 11.64 1.88 -13.85
CA THR A 60 10.66 0.78 -13.93
C THR A 60 10.41 0.17 -12.55
N ALA A 61 9.15 0.14 -12.15
CA ALA A 61 8.73 -0.53 -10.93
C ALA A 61 8.93 -2.05 -11.03
N ILE A 62 9.33 -2.66 -9.93
CA ILE A 62 9.40 -4.10 -9.79
C ILE A 62 8.06 -4.55 -9.20
N VAL A 63 7.24 -5.22 -10.00
CA VAL A 63 5.85 -5.59 -9.66
C VAL A 63 5.74 -7.09 -9.45
N PRO A 64 6.07 -7.61 -8.26
CA PRO A 64 5.99 -9.05 -7.97
C PRO A 64 4.57 -9.53 -7.65
N HIS A 65 3.64 -8.59 -7.42
CA HIS A 65 2.26 -8.87 -7.05
C HIS A 65 1.38 -7.71 -7.50
N PHE A 66 0.09 -7.98 -7.63
CA PHE A 66 -0.90 -6.97 -7.94
C PHE A 66 -1.51 -6.43 -6.66
N VAL A 67 -1.71 -5.11 -6.59
CA VAL A 67 -2.44 -4.48 -5.48
C VAL A 67 -3.69 -3.84 -6.04
N MET A 68 -4.81 -4.15 -5.41
CA MET A 68 -6.11 -3.59 -5.74
C MET A 68 -6.68 -2.90 -4.50
N ASP A 69 -7.13 -1.69 -4.66
CA ASP A 69 -7.81 -0.95 -3.60
C ASP A 69 -9.32 -0.98 -3.85
N LEU A 70 -10.05 -1.48 -2.88
CA LEU A 70 -11.51 -1.48 -2.89
C LEU A 70 -11.99 -0.40 -1.93
N ASP A 71 -12.56 0.63 -2.49
CA ASP A 71 -13.08 1.76 -1.74
C ASP A 71 -14.59 1.85 -1.92
N TYR A 72 -15.23 2.70 -1.13
CA TYR A 72 -16.65 2.92 -1.22
C TYR A 72 -16.97 4.41 -1.14
N GLU A 73 -17.99 4.79 -1.89
CA GLU A 73 -18.48 6.16 -1.88
C GLU A 73 -19.32 6.40 -0.64
N ARG A 74 -18.92 7.37 0.14
CA ARG A 74 -19.62 7.79 1.35
C ARG A 74 -20.60 8.92 1.03
N ALA A 75 -21.73 8.93 1.72
CA ALA A 75 -22.61 10.08 1.68
C ALA A 75 -21.83 11.34 2.13
N LYS A 76 -22.03 12.45 1.42
CA LYS A 76 -21.31 13.70 1.67
C LYS A 76 -21.47 14.13 3.14
N GLY A 77 -20.33 14.30 3.83
CA GLY A 77 -20.31 14.69 5.24
C GLY A 77 -20.49 13.53 6.23
N ASN A 78 -20.74 12.31 5.77
CA ASN A 78 -20.94 11.15 6.63
C ASN A 78 -19.71 10.22 6.56
N ARG A 79 -18.77 10.39 7.48
CA ARG A 79 -17.58 9.54 7.60
C ARG A 79 -17.88 8.12 8.10
N ASN A 80 -19.05 7.91 8.68
CA ASN A 80 -19.47 6.64 9.29
C ASN A 80 -20.62 5.98 8.50
N ASP A 81 -20.62 6.12 7.17
CA ASP A 81 -21.60 5.47 6.32
C ASP A 81 -21.44 3.94 6.38
N ARG A 82 -22.18 3.32 7.30
CA ARG A 82 -22.13 1.87 7.53
C ARG A 82 -22.65 1.08 6.34
N ASP A 83 -23.66 1.58 5.65
CA ASP A 83 -24.24 0.88 4.50
C ASP A 83 -23.24 0.83 3.33
N ALA A 84 -22.56 1.92 3.04
CA ALA A 84 -21.52 1.95 2.04
C ALA A 84 -20.34 1.03 2.43
N GLY A 85 -19.92 1.05 3.69
CA GLY A 85 -18.88 0.16 4.22
C GLY A 85 -19.27 -1.31 4.13
N ASN A 86 -20.51 -1.65 4.47
CA ASN A 86 -21.02 -3.02 4.37
C ASN A 86 -21.10 -3.50 2.93
N ARG A 87 -21.49 -2.64 1.99
CA ARG A 87 -21.46 -2.99 0.55
C ARG A 87 -20.04 -3.27 0.07
N CYS A 88 -19.08 -2.46 0.47
CA CYS A 88 -17.67 -2.68 0.15
C CYS A 88 -17.16 -4.02 0.69
N LEU A 89 -17.46 -4.34 1.95
CA LEU A 89 -17.09 -5.62 2.55
C LEU A 89 -17.76 -6.80 1.84
N HIS A 90 -19.00 -6.66 1.44
CA HIS A 90 -19.71 -7.69 0.70
C HIS A 90 -19.07 -7.94 -0.67
N GLU A 91 -18.74 -6.90 -1.41
CA GLU A 91 -18.05 -7.02 -2.70
C GLU A 91 -16.64 -7.60 -2.53
N ALA A 92 -15.92 -7.21 -1.47
CA ALA A 92 -14.63 -7.78 -1.15
C ALA A 92 -14.71 -9.28 -0.87
N GLU A 93 -15.74 -9.73 -0.16
CA GLU A 93 -15.98 -11.16 0.09
C GLU A 93 -16.29 -11.93 -1.20
N ILE A 94 -17.08 -11.36 -2.10
CA ILE A 94 -17.34 -11.95 -3.42
C ILE A 94 -16.05 -12.12 -4.21
N LEU A 95 -15.22 -11.07 -4.24
CA LEU A 95 -13.92 -11.11 -4.91
C LEU A 95 -12.99 -12.16 -4.27
N HIS A 96 -12.96 -12.21 -2.94
CA HIS A 96 -12.16 -13.20 -2.20
C HIS A 96 -12.55 -14.63 -2.60
N GLN A 97 -13.83 -14.95 -2.61
CA GLN A 97 -14.32 -16.28 -2.99
C GLN A 97 -14.00 -16.60 -4.44
N HIS A 98 -14.12 -15.63 -5.33
CA HIS A 98 -13.79 -15.80 -6.74
C HIS A 98 -12.28 -16.11 -6.93
N LEU A 99 -11.41 -15.36 -6.28
CA LEU A 99 -9.97 -15.58 -6.36
C LEU A 99 -9.58 -16.93 -5.75
N LYS A 100 -10.15 -17.27 -4.61
CA LYS A 100 -9.93 -18.55 -3.94
C LYS A 100 -10.38 -19.73 -4.82
N GLY A 101 -11.57 -19.62 -5.43
CA GLY A 101 -12.13 -20.64 -6.32
C GLY A 101 -11.31 -20.86 -7.59
N ASN A 102 -10.55 -19.87 -8.03
CA ASN A 102 -9.64 -19.95 -9.18
C ASN A 102 -8.18 -20.21 -8.80
N GLY A 103 -7.90 -20.55 -7.55
CA GLY A 103 -6.57 -20.88 -7.07
C GLY A 103 -5.57 -19.69 -7.05
N VAL A 104 -6.07 -18.48 -7.04
CA VAL A 104 -5.23 -17.28 -7.01
C VAL A 104 -4.77 -17.01 -5.57
N ARG A 105 -3.46 -17.00 -5.35
CA ARG A 105 -2.89 -16.62 -4.06
C ARG A 105 -3.10 -15.12 -3.83
N HIS A 106 -3.73 -14.78 -2.73
CA HIS A 106 -4.01 -13.39 -2.38
C HIS A 106 -4.13 -13.22 -0.88
N ALA A 107 -4.05 -11.97 -0.44
CA ALA A 107 -4.37 -11.56 0.92
C ALA A 107 -5.24 -10.30 0.84
N MET A 108 -6.10 -10.12 1.83
CA MET A 108 -6.96 -8.94 1.94
C MET A 108 -6.71 -8.27 3.27
N TRP A 109 -6.66 -6.95 3.25
CA TRP A 109 -6.54 -6.14 4.46
C TRP A 109 -7.67 -5.14 4.55
N PHE A 110 -8.23 -5.04 5.73
CA PHE A 110 -9.19 -4.01 6.05
C PHE A 110 -8.45 -2.78 6.59
N THR A 111 -8.61 -1.65 5.91
CA THR A 111 -7.88 -0.41 6.23
C THR A 111 -8.68 0.56 7.10
N GLY A 112 -9.93 0.23 7.41
CA GLY A 112 -10.85 1.11 8.11
C GLY A 112 -11.62 2.06 7.19
N GLY A 113 -11.13 2.29 5.98
CA GLY A 113 -11.78 3.10 4.95
C GLY A 113 -12.16 2.31 3.70
N GLY A 114 -11.65 1.09 3.57
CA GLY A 114 -11.87 0.19 2.43
C GLY A 114 -11.14 -1.13 2.63
N VAL A 115 -11.02 -1.89 1.58
CA VAL A 115 -10.33 -3.18 1.57
C VAL A 115 -9.22 -3.22 0.52
#